data_69e06995fd5c3753d43a0b6e51869887
#
_entry.id   69e06995fd5c3753d43a0b6e51869887
#
_cell.length_a   1.000
_cell.length_b   1.000
_cell.length_c   1.000
_cell.angle_alpha   90.00
_cell.angle_beta   90.00
_cell.angle_gamma   90.00
#
_symmetry.space_group_name_H-M   'P 1'
#
loop_
_entity.id
_entity.type
_entity.pdbx_description
1 polymer ?
#
loop_
_entity_poly.entity_id
_entity_poly.type
_entity_poly.pdbx_seq_one_letter_code
_entity_poly.pdbx_strand_id
1 'polypeptide(L)'
;MIKEVRWVAKKKNTKSKKKNKNLEFNAEYHNLVTIFIGIFLLYSLNSNSMGFVGSMMQTIFKGLFGGLSIFIPFIIVATGILGFFDGNEYIYRIKNTKMYYLTIAFIFVFYGLLNARSLPVESPLSSEMFKSVIQMGVDGSGSGLIATTITYYIKQAFGITGGWLISIFALIFGIMFVFNISIKDLVSNIKAKSKGIKN
;
A
#
# COMPACT_ATOMS: atom_id res chain seq x y z
N MET A 1 -18.94 27.29 49.48
CA MET A 1 -18.21 26.11 48.96
C MET A 1 -18.88 25.45 47.72
N ILE A 2 -20.21 25.30 47.67
CA ILE A 2 -20.91 24.61 46.57
C ILE A 2 -20.88 25.38 45.21
N LYS A 3 -20.89 26.73 45.24
CA LYS A 3 -20.85 27.53 43.98
C LYS A 3 -19.51 27.46 43.25
N GLU A 4 -18.39 27.38 43.92
CA GLU A 4 -17.07 27.32 43.30
C GLU A 4 -16.82 25.97 42.60
N VAL A 5 -17.26 24.86 43.22
CA VAL A 5 -17.16 23.50 42.63
C VAL A 5 -17.96 23.43 41.32
N ARG A 6 -19.12 24.06 41.24
CA ARG A 6 -19.97 24.09 40.05
C ARG A 6 -19.34 24.90 38.90
N TRP A 7 -18.62 25.98 39.22
CA TRP A 7 -17.90 26.78 38.22
C TRP A 7 -16.69 26.05 37.64
N VAL A 8 -15.93 25.32 38.45
CA VAL A 8 -14.76 24.56 38.01
C VAL A 8 -15.19 23.38 37.14
N ALA A 9 -16.25 22.67 37.52
CA ALA A 9 -16.79 21.57 36.70
C ALA A 9 -17.32 22.05 35.35
N LYS A 10 -18.02 23.20 35.29
CA LYS A 10 -18.53 23.79 34.06
C LYS A 10 -17.40 24.28 33.13
N LYS A 11 -16.32 24.83 33.70
CA LYS A 11 -15.14 25.29 32.95
C LYS A 11 -14.30 24.12 32.40
N LYS A 12 -14.23 22.98 33.13
CA LYS A 12 -13.54 21.76 32.70
C LYS A 12 -14.28 21.07 31.57
N ASN A 13 -15.62 21.01 31.63
CA ASN A 13 -16.45 20.42 30.57
C ASN A 13 -16.44 21.26 29.29
N THR A 14 -16.40 22.58 29.38
CA THR A 14 -16.34 23.48 28.21
C THR A 14 -14.97 23.42 27.52
N LYS A 15 -13.87 23.29 28.29
CA LYS A 15 -12.51 23.09 27.72
C LYS A 15 -12.37 21.73 27.05
N SER A 16 -12.94 20.67 27.64
CA SER A 16 -12.95 19.32 27.05
C SER A 16 -13.75 19.27 25.75
N LYS A 17 -14.96 19.84 25.71
CA LYS A 17 -15.77 19.94 24.47
C LYS A 17 -15.09 20.77 23.38
N LYS A 18 -14.43 21.88 23.74
CA LYS A 18 -13.72 22.72 22.78
C LYS A 18 -12.46 22.03 22.24
N LYS A 19 -11.77 21.25 23.08
CA LYS A 19 -10.60 20.45 22.67
C LYS A 19 -11.01 19.31 21.72
N ASN A 20 -12.11 18.61 22.00
CA ASN A 20 -12.61 17.55 21.11
C ASN A 20 -13.05 18.12 19.76
N LYS A 21 -13.78 19.23 19.74
CA LYS A 21 -14.20 19.88 18.49
C LYS A 21 -13.03 20.33 17.61
N ASN A 22 -11.94 20.83 18.23
CA ASN A 22 -10.74 21.19 17.48
C ASN A 22 -9.97 19.97 16.95
N LEU A 23 -10.00 18.83 17.67
CA LEU A 23 -9.40 17.57 17.20
C LEU A 23 -10.19 16.97 16.04
N GLU A 24 -11.51 17.00 16.10
CA GLU A 24 -12.40 16.57 15.00
C GLU A 24 -12.20 17.42 13.75
N PHE A 25 -12.21 18.74 13.90
CA PHE A 25 -11.94 19.67 12.78
C PHE A 25 -10.57 19.45 12.14
N ASN A 26 -9.52 19.21 12.94
CA ASN A 26 -8.20 18.91 12.41
C ASN A 26 -8.16 17.56 11.67
N ALA A 27 -8.90 16.55 12.15
CA ALA A 27 -8.97 15.24 11.48
C ALA A 27 -9.69 15.34 10.14
N GLU A 28 -10.82 16.05 10.06
CA GLU A 28 -11.57 16.28 8.82
C GLU A 28 -10.72 17.03 7.79
N TYR A 29 -10.00 18.07 8.21
CA TYR A 29 -9.10 18.81 7.33
C TYR A 29 -7.97 17.92 6.80
N HIS A 30 -7.35 17.11 7.66
CA HIS A 30 -6.33 16.14 7.23
C HIS A 30 -6.87 15.14 6.20
N ASN A 31 -8.06 14.60 6.41
CA ASN A 31 -8.69 13.66 5.50
C ASN A 31 -8.97 14.30 4.13
N LEU A 32 -9.46 15.55 4.13
CA LEU A 32 -9.71 16.32 2.90
C LEU A 32 -8.42 16.56 2.12
N VAL A 33 -7.34 16.97 2.80
CA VAL A 33 -6.03 17.19 2.19
C VAL A 33 -5.47 15.87 1.63
N THR A 34 -5.64 14.76 2.34
CA THR A 34 -5.21 13.43 1.89
C THR A 34 -5.93 13.02 0.61
N ILE A 35 -7.25 13.22 0.53
CA ILE A 35 -8.04 12.95 -0.70
C ILE A 35 -7.53 13.82 -1.85
N PHE A 36 -7.33 15.12 -1.60
CA PHE A 36 -6.84 16.04 -2.63
C PHE A 36 -5.47 15.61 -3.17
N ILE A 37 -4.53 15.25 -2.29
CA ILE A 37 -3.21 14.75 -2.69
C ILE A 37 -3.35 13.46 -3.52
N GLY A 38 -4.20 12.54 -3.12
CA GLY A 38 -4.43 11.29 -3.86
C GLY A 38 -5.01 11.53 -5.25
N ILE A 39 -6.01 12.41 -5.40
CA ILE A 39 -6.60 12.79 -6.68
C ILE A 39 -5.56 13.51 -7.56
N PHE A 40 -4.79 14.43 -6.98
CA PHE A 40 -3.73 15.14 -7.68
C PHE A 40 -2.68 14.17 -8.23
N LEU A 41 -2.23 13.21 -7.43
CA LEU A 41 -1.29 12.16 -7.84
C LEU A 41 -1.89 11.28 -8.93
N LEU A 42 -3.16 10.88 -8.80
CA LEU A 42 -3.84 10.04 -9.78
C LEU A 42 -3.90 10.74 -11.15
N TYR A 43 -4.26 12.01 -11.15
CA TYR A 43 -4.27 12.82 -12.38
C TYR A 43 -2.87 13.00 -12.93
N SER A 44 -1.89 13.31 -12.06
CA SER A 44 -0.49 13.50 -12.45
C SER A 44 0.13 12.26 -13.10
N LEU A 45 -0.15 11.06 -12.58
CA LEU A 45 0.38 9.81 -13.14
C LEU A 45 -0.24 9.43 -14.49
N ASN A 46 -1.46 9.89 -14.79
CA ASN A 46 -2.17 9.53 -16.03
C ASN A 46 -2.16 10.64 -17.10
N SER A 47 -1.78 11.87 -16.75
CA SER A 47 -1.84 13.02 -17.66
C SER A 47 -0.45 13.56 -17.94
N ASN A 48 -0.14 13.74 -19.22
CA ASN A 48 1.09 14.42 -19.65
C ASN A 48 0.94 15.96 -19.62
N SER A 49 -0.24 16.47 -19.25
CA SER A 49 -0.55 17.91 -19.27
C SER A 49 -0.15 18.67 -18.01
N MET A 50 0.39 17.99 -16.99
CA MET A 50 0.70 18.58 -15.67
C MET A 50 2.04 19.33 -15.62
N GLY A 51 2.68 19.54 -16.76
CA GLY A 51 3.96 20.26 -16.83
C GLY A 51 5.07 19.59 -16.00
N PHE A 52 6.01 20.41 -15.52
CA PHE A 52 7.19 19.92 -14.78
C PHE A 52 6.87 19.10 -13.52
N VAL A 53 5.90 19.54 -12.72
CA VAL A 53 5.52 18.84 -11.47
C VAL A 53 4.94 17.47 -11.80
N GLY A 54 4.10 17.36 -12.80
CA GLY A 54 3.53 16.09 -13.24
C GLY A 54 4.58 15.12 -13.75
N SER A 55 5.49 15.57 -14.60
CA SER A 55 6.58 14.73 -15.12
C SER A 55 7.52 14.27 -14.00
N MET A 56 7.81 15.12 -13.02
CA MET A 56 8.58 14.74 -11.84
C MET A 56 7.86 13.65 -11.02
N MET A 57 6.55 13.79 -10.77
CA MET A 57 5.76 12.78 -10.06
C MET A 57 5.71 11.46 -10.84
N GLN A 58 5.53 11.50 -12.16
CA GLN A 58 5.59 10.30 -13.00
C GLN A 58 6.95 9.61 -12.89
N THR A 59 8.04 10.35 -13.02
CA THR A 59 9.39 9.79 -12.92
C THR A 59 9.63 9.13 -11.56
N ILE A 60 9.22 9.78 -10.46
CA ILE A 60 9.39 9.23 -9.13
C ILE A 60 8.51 7.99 -8.93
N PHE A 61 7.20 8.11 -9.12
CA PHE A 61 6.28 7.02 -8.79
C PHE A 61 6.32 5.87 -9.79
N LYS A 62 6.27 6.14 -11.10
CA LYS A 62 6.37 5.10 -12.11
C LYS A 62 7.78 4.52 -12.18
N GLY A 63 8.82 5.34 -12.04
CA GLY A 63 10.20 4.87 -12.02
C GLY A 63 10.48 3.93 -10.85
N LEU A 64 9.98 4.24 -9.65
CA LEU A 64 10.17 3.39 -8.46
C LEU A 64 9.25 2.18 -8.43
N PHE A 65 7.97 2.35 -8.74
CA PHE A 65 6.93 1.34 -8.54
C PHE A 65 6.41 0.71 -9.84
N GLY A 66 6.82 1.21 -11.01
CA GLY A 66 6.35 0.73 -12.31
C GLY A 66 4.83 0.84 -12.43
N GLY A 67 4.20 -0.18 -13.02
CA GLY A 67 2.75 -0.25 -13.15
C GLY A 67 1.98 -0.30 -11.83
N LEU A 68 2.63 -0.72 -10.72
CA LEU A 68 2.02 -0.68 -9.39
C LEU A 68 1.85 0.74 -8.86
N SER A 69 2.49 1.74 -9.46
CA SER A 69 2.38 3.15 -9.06
C SER A 69 0.94 3.66 -9.03
N ILE A 70 0.07 3.14 -9.90
CA ILE A 70 -1.34 3.57 -9.98
C ILE A 70 -2.14 3.22 -8.71
N PHE A 71 -1.75 2.17 -7.99
CA PHE A 71 -2.44 1.77 -6.76
C PHE A 71 -2.17 2.73 -5.60
N ILE A 72 -1.03 3.44 -5.62
CA ILE A 72 -0.64 4.36 -4.54
C ILE A 72 -1.67 5.48 -4.35
N PRO A 73 -2.04 6.28 -5.38
CA PRO A 73 -3.04 7.32 -5.22
C PRO A 73 -4.43 6.75 -4.86
N PHE A 74 -4.81 5.58 -5.35
CA PHE A 74 -6.05 4.92 -4.93
C PHE A 74 -6.07 4.61 -3.43
N ILE A 75 -4.97 4.08 -2.90
CA ILE A 75 -4.84 3.81 -1.46
C ILE A 75 -4.92 5.13 -0.67
N ILE A 76 -4.25 6.19 -1.13
CA ILE A 76 -4.28 7.50 -0.47
C ILE A 76 -5.70 8.06 -0.45
N VAL A 77 -6.43 8.02 -1.57
CA VAL A 77 -7.82 8.48 -1.63
C VAL A 77 -8.70 7.64 -0.71
N ALA A 78 -8.58 6.31 -0.77
CA ALA A 78 -9.35 5.41 0.07
C ALA A 78 -9.11 5.66 1.57
N THR A 79 -7.85 5.88 1.97
CA THR A 79 -7.52 6.20 3.38
C THR A 79 -8.12 7.53 3.82
N GLY A 80 -8.11 8.54 2.95
CA GLY A 80 -8.75 9.83 3.24
C GLY A 80 -10.27 9.71 3.38
N ILE A 81 -10.93 8.93 2.50
CA ILE A 81 -12.37 8.68 2.57
C ILE A 81 -12.73 7.90 3.84
N LEU A 82 -12.02 6.80 4.13
CA LEU A 82 -12.25 6.00 5.34
C LEU A 82 -12.04 6.81 6.61
N GLY A 83 -11.12 7.77 6.60
CA GLY A 83 -10.91 8.68 7.72
C GLY A 83 -12.12 9.54 8.09
N PHE A 84 -13.04 9.81 7.14
CA PHE A 84 -14.29 10.50 7.45
C PHE A 84 -15.33 9.62 8.14
N PHE A 85 -15.34 8.30 7.84
CA PHE A 85 -16.35 7.39 8.38
C PHE A 85 -15.96 6.81 9.74
N ASP A 86 -14.71 6.37 9.88
CA ASP A 86 -14.25 5.62 11.07
C ASP A 86 -13.33 6.44 11.99
N GLY A 87 -13.10 7.73 11.68
CA GLY A 87 -12.00 8.43 12.27
C GLY A 87 -10.68 7.73 11.91
N ASN A 88 -9.60 8.00 12.62
CA ASN A 88 -8.33 7.31 12.35
C ASN A 88 -8.18 5.95 13.06
N GLU A 89 -9.26 5.40 13.63
CA GLU A 89 -9.21 4.15 14.41
C GLU A 89 -8.89 2.92 13.55
N TYR A 90 -9.28 2.91 12.26
CA TYR A 90 -8.98 1.78 11.36
C TYR A 90 -7.47 1.57 11.18
N ILE A 91 -6.66 2.64 11.22
CA ILE A 91 -5.18 2.56 11.10
C ILE A 91 -4.60 1.80 12.32
N TYR A 92 -5.19 1.98 13.50
CA TYR A 92 -4.75 1.31 14.73
C TYR A 92 -5.23 -0.13 14.86
N ARG A 93 -6.25 -0.55 14.09
CA ARG A 93 -6.72 -1.94 14.07
C ARG A 93 -5.77 -2.91 13.38
N ILE A 94 -4.77 -2.43 12.66
CA ILE A 94 -3.76 -3.29 12.03
C ILE A 94 -2.83 -3.85 13.12
N LYS A 95 -3.27 -4.94 13.75
CA LYS A 95 -2.62 -5.58 14.91
C LYS A 95 -1.19 -6.09 14.61
N ASN A 96 -0.81 -6.26 13.35
CA ASN A 96 0.47 -6.87 12.98
C ASN A 96 1.10 -6.20 11.75
N THR A 97 1.46 -4.93 11.91
CA THR A 97 1.96 -4.05 10.84
C THR A 97 3.13 -4.66 10.04
N LYS A 98 3.99 -5.46 10.68
CA LYS A 98 5.15 -6.10 10.02
C LYS A 98 4.72 -7.05 8.90
N MET A 99 3.64 -7.82 9.10
CA MET A 99 3.17 -8.78 8.10
C MET A 99 2.52 -8.10 6.88
N TYR A 100 1.89 -6.94 7.06
CA TYR A 100 1.40 -6.15 5.93
C TYR A 100 2.53 -5.66 5.05
N TYR A 101 3.63 -5.15 5.64
CA TYR A 101 4.82 -4.75 4.87
C TYR A 101 5.44 -5.94 4.13
N LEU A 102 5.49 -7.12 4.78
CA LEU A 102 5.97 -8.34 4.15
C LEU A 102 5.10 -8.74 2.97
N THR A 103 3.77 -8.69 3.11
CA THR A 103 2.82 -8.98 2.02
C THR A 103 3.00 -8.02 0.85
N ILE A 104 3.16 -6.72 1.12
CA ILE A 104 3.43 -5.71 0.10
C ILE A 104 4.74 -6.03 -0.62
N ALA A 105 5.82 -6.36 0.11
CA ALA A 105 7.10 -6.74 -0.49
C ALA A 105 6.94 -7.94 -1.44
N PHE A 106 6.16 -8.95 -1.08
CA PHE A 106 5.91 -10.10 -1.94
C PHE A 106 5.04 -9.78 -3.16
N ILE A 107 4.12 -8.83 -3.07
CA ILE A 107 3.40 -8.31 -4.25
C ILE A 107 4.39 -7.68 -5.24
N PHE A 108 5.38 -6.93 -4.75
CA PHE A 108 6.43 -6.38 -5.61
C PHE A 108 7.28 -7.47 -6.26
N VAL A 109 7.64 -8.52 -5.52
CA VAL A 109 8.39 -9.67 -6.06
C VAL A 109 7.57 -10.36 -7.15
N PHE A 110 6.30 -10.65 -6.88
CA PHE A 110 5.42 -11.30 -7.84
C PHE A 110 5.26 -10.45 -9.12
N TYR A 111 5.04 -9.15 -8.98
CA TYR A 111 4.96 -8.22 -10.10
C TYR A 111 6.28 -8.15 -10.89
N GLY A 112 7.42 -8.14 -10.19
CA GLY A 112 8.73 -8.18 -10.81
C GLY A 112 8.98 -9.47 -11.60
N LEU A 113 8.51 -10.61 -11.10
CA LEU A 113 8.61 -11.90 -11.81
C LEU A 113 7.71 -11.97 -13.04
N LEU A 114 6.52 -11.36 -13.01
CA LEU A 114 5.67 -11.22 -14.20
C LEU A 114 6.40 -10.47 -15.32
N ASN A 115 7.26 -9.52 -14.96
CA ASN A 115 8.08 -8.74 -15.86
C ASN A 115 9.53 -9.27 -15.95
N ALA A 116 9.76 -10.56 -15.67
CA ALA A 116 11.11 -11.14 -15.58
C ALA A 116 11.92 -11.03 -16.89
N ARG A 117 11.25 -10.85 -18.03
CA ARG A 117 11.91 -10.63 -19.33
C ARG A 117 12.62 -9.28 -19.43
N SER A 118 12.17 -8.28 -18.66
CA SER A 118 12.77 -6.94 -18.60
C SER A 118 13.80 -6.80 -17.48
N LEU A 119 14.16 -7.91 -16.79
CA LEU A 119 15.19 -7.86 -15.76
C LEU A 119 16.57 -7.61 -16.40
N PRO A 120 17.33 -6.64 -15.89
CA PRO A 120 18.67 -6.37 -16.40
C PRO A 120 19.61 -7.55 -16.14
N VAL A 121 20.66 -7.63 -16.92
CA VAL A 121 21.74 -8.63 -16.75
C VAL A 121 22.61 -8.25 -15.56
N GLU A 122 22.86 -6.96 -15.39
CA GLU A 122 23.64 -6.37 -14.30
C GLU A 122 22.74 -5.90 -13.15
N SER A 123 23.35 -5.57 -12.01
CA SER A 123 22.60 -5.08 -10.85
C SER A 123 21.80 -3.81 -11.20
N PRO A 124 20.49 -3.75 -10.89
CA PRO A 124 19.67 -2.56 -11.12
C PRO A 124 20.15 -1.30 -10.41
N LEU A 125 20.98 -1.48 -9.38
CA LEU A 125 21.57 -0.39 -8.60
C LEU A 125 22.94 0.04 -9.13
N SER A 126 23.46 -0.57 -10.22
CA SER A 126 24.69 -0.09 -10.86
C SER A 126 24.48 1.27 -11.49
N SER A 127 25.55 2.07 -11.56
CA SER A 127 25.50 3.43 -12.14
C SER A 127 24.93 3.46 -13.55
N GLU A 128 25.17 2.40 -14.32
CA GLU A 128 24.77 2.30 -15.73
C GLU A 128 23.30 1.88 -15.86
N MET A 129 22.84 0.93 -15.02
CA MET A 129 21.49 0.38 -15.11
C MET A 129 20.43 1.19 -14.37
N PHE A 130 20.79 1.96 -13.36
CA PHE A 130 19.85 2.70 -12.52
C PHE A 130 18.89 3.59 -13.31
N LYS A 131 19.43 4.42 -14.20
CA LYS A 131 18.62 5.33 -15.04
C LYS A 131 17.74 4.56 -16.02
N SER A 132 18.29 3.48 -16.62
CA SER A 132 17.56 2.63 -17.55
C SER A 132 16.39 1.95 -16.88
N VAL A 133 16.56 1.39 -15.68
CA VAL A 133 15.48 0.72 -14.92
C VAL A 133 14.39 1.71 -14.51
N ILE A 134 14.76 2.93 -14.10
CA ILE A 134 13.76 3.98 -13.81
C ILE A 134 12.98 4.32 -15.09
N GLN A 135 13.67 4.52 -16.22
CA GLN A 135 13.03 4.86 -17.48
C GLN A 135 12.08 3.75 -17.93
N MET A 136 12.48 2.47 -17.84
CA MET A 136 11.59 1.33 -18.13
C MET A 136 10.34 1.34 -17.25
N GLY A 137 10.45 1.74 -15.97
CA GLY A 137 9.31 1.92 -15.09
C GLY A 137 8.36 3.02 -15.55
N VAL A 138 8.91 4.17 -15.97
CA VAL A 138 8.15 5.33 -16.48
C VAL A 138 7.41 4.96 -17.77
N ASP A 139 8.06 4.25 -18.69
CA ASP A 139 7.53 3.84 -19.99
C ASP A 139 6.57 2.64 -19.89
N GLY A 140 6.42 2.04 -18.71
CA GLY A 140 5.55 0.90 -18.49
C GLY A 140 6.10 -0.43 -19.04
N SER A 141 7.34 -0.47 -19.52
CA SER A 141 8.01 -1.67 -20.03
C SER A 141 8.71 -2.49 -18.93
N GLY A 142 8.86 -1.91 -17.75
CA GLY A 142 9.49 -2.54 -16.58
C GLY A 142 8.64 -2.48 -15.31
N SER A 143 9.06 -3.24 -14.30
CA SER A 143 8.36 -3.32 -13.01
C SER A 143 8.70 -2.19 -12.04
N GLY A 144 9.51 -1.21 -12.45
CA GLY A 144 10.03 -0.15 -11.59
C GLY A 144 11.22 -0.61 -10.76
N LEU A 145 11.96 0.36 -10.21
CA LEU A 145 13.23 0.11 -9.53
C LEU A 145 13.10 -0.86 -8.34
N ILE A 146 12.06 -0.69 -7.51
CA ILE A 146 11.88 -1.50 -6.30
C ILE A 146 11.63 -2.97 -6.66
N ALA A 147 10.62 -3.23 -7.50
CA ALA A 147 10.28 -4.59 -7.90
C ALA A 147 11.40 -5.26 -8.68
N THR A 148 12.03 -4.53 -9.60
CA THR A 148 13.17 -5.02 -10.40
C THR A 148 14.34 -5.40 -9.49
N THR A 149 14.70 -4.55 -8.52
CA THR A 149 15.83 -4.80 -7.61
C THR A 149 15.59 -6.03 -6.74
N ILE A 150 14.44 -6.11 -6.10
CA ILE A 150 14.12 -7.24 -5.24
C ILE A 150 14.10 -8.54 -6.04
N THR A 151 13.45 -8.53 -7.21
CA THR A 151 13.33 -9.70 -8.08
C THR A 151 14.68 -10.12 -8.66
N TYR A 152 15.55 -9.17 -9.00
CA TYR A 152 16.90 -9.45 -9.48
C TYR A 152 17.68 -10.28 -8.44
N TYR A 153 17.71 -9.85 -7.17
CA TYR A 153 18.42 -10.57 -6.12
C TYR A 153 17.77 -11.91 -5.78
N ILE A 154 16.45 -12.03 -5.81
CA ILE A 154 15.76 -13.30 -5.65
C ILE A 154 16.11 -14.26 -6.79
N LYS A 155 16.11 -13.77 -8.03
CA LYS A 155 16.51 -14.57 -9.21
C LYS A 155 17.96 -15.03 -9.08
N GLN A 156 18.85 -14.20 -8.59
CA GLN A 156 20.27 -14.54 -8.40
C GLN A 156 20.45 -15.60 -7.31
N ALA A 157 19.69 -15.54 -6.22
CA ALA A 157 19.79 -16.46 -5.09
C ALA A 157 19.10 -17.80 -5.35
N PHE A 158 17.93 -17.83 -6.00
CA PHE A 158 17.05 -18.99 -6.11
C PHE A 158 16.72 -19.39 -7.55
N GLY A 159 17.21 -18.63 -8.53
CA GLY A 159 16.79 -18.76 -9.92
C GLY A 159 15.36 -18.29 -10.16
N ILE A 160 14.93 -18.28 -11.43
CA ILE A 160 13.56 -17.85 -11.80
C ILE A 160 12.52 -18.77 -11.21
N THR A 161 12.72 -20.09 -11.32
CA THR A 161 11.77 -21.10 -10.82
C THR A 161 11.62 -21.04 -9.31
N GLY A 162 12.72 -20.90 -8.57
CA GLY A 162 12.69 -20.72 -7.12
C GLY A 162 12.01 -19.42 -6.70
N GLY A 163 12.26 -18.33 -7.44
CA GLY A 163 11.58 -17.05 -7.25
C GLY A 163 10.06 -17.17 -7.37
N TRP A 164 9.55 -17.84 -8.39
CA TRP A 164 8.12 -18.10 -8.57
C TRP A 164 7.53 -18.91 -7.41
N LEU A 165 8.20 -19.98 -7.02
CA LEU A 165 7.74 -20.83 -5.91
C LEU A 165 7.65 -20.02 -4.61
N ILE A 166 8.69 -19.27 -4.27
CA ILE A 166 8.72 -18.39 -3.09
C ILE A 166 7.60 -17.36 -3.15
N SER A 167 7.42 -16.68 -4.29
CA SER A 167 6.40 -15.63 -4.44
C SER A 167 4.99 -16.15 -4.30
N ILE A 168 4.68 -17.30 -4.89
CA ILE A 168 3.33 -17.89 -4.81
C ILE A 168 3.02 -18.29 -3.37
N PHE A 169 3.95 -19.00 -2.69
CA PHE A 169 3.73 -19.34 -1.28
C PHE A 169 3.58 -18.10 -0.40
N ALA A 170 4.43 -17.11 -0.60
CA ALA A 170 4.40 -15.89 0.19
C ALA A 170 3.12 -15.07 -0.04
N LEU A 171 2.58 -15.02 -1.27
CA LEU A 171 1.28 -14.39 -1.53
C LEU A 171 0.13 -15.15 -0.87
N ILE A 172 0.13 -16.48 -0.94
CA ILE A 172 -0.89 -17.29 -0.25
C ILE A 172 -0.87 -17.01 1.26
N PHE A 173 0.31 -17.04 1.89
CA PHE A 173 0.45 -16.73 3.31
C PHE A 173 0.07 -15.28 3.61
N GLY A 174 0.45 -14.32 2.76
CA GLY A 174 0.09 -12.92 2.91
C GLY A 174 -1.43 -12.70 2.88
N ILE A 175 -2.12 -13.31 1.90
CA ILE A 175 -3.59 -13.24 1.80
C ILE A 175 -4.25 -13.88 3.02
N MET A 176 -3.82 -15.06 3.41
CA MET A 176 -4.35 -15.74 4.60
C MET A 176 -4.19 -14.87 5.85
N PHE A 177 -3.05 -14.21 5.97
CA PHE A 177 -2.76 -13.34 7.11
C PHE A 177 -3.62 -12.06 7.10
N VAL A 178 -3.74 -11.38 5.95
CA VAL A 178 -4.54 -10.15 5.80
C VAL A 178 -6.02 -10.41 6.11
N PHE A 179 -6.55 -11.54 5.65
CA PHE A 179 -7.95 -11.92 5.88
C PHE A 179 -8.18 -12.71 7.17
N ASN A 180 -7.14 -12.94 8.01
CA ASN A 180 -7.21 -13.77 9.21
C ASN A 180 -7.80 -15.18 8.96
N ILE A 181 -7.52 -15.76 7.78
CA ILE A 181 -8.02 -17.08 7.40
C ILE A 181 -7.09 -18.16 7.98
N SER A 182 -7.63 -19.08 8.80
CA SER A 182 -6.87 -20.23 9.29
C SER A 182 -6.77 -21.32 8.20
N ILE A 183 -5.63 -22.01 8.15
CA ILE A 183 -5.44 -23.19 7.27
C ILE A 183 -6.53 -24.25 7.57
N LYS A 184 -6.94 -24.39 8.84
CA LYS A 184 -8.00 -25.33 9.24
C LYS A 184 -9.34 -24.97 8.60
N ASP A 185 -9.68 -23.67 8.53
CA ASP A 185 -10.92 -23.19 7.93
C ASP A 185 -10.92 -23.39 6.41
N LEU A 186 -9.78 -23.16 5.75
CA LEU A 186 -9.63 -23.46 4.33
C LEU A 186 -9.84 -24.95 4.03
N VAL A 187 -9.18 -25.83 4.77
CA VAL A 187 -9.30 -27.28 4.58
C VAL A 187 -10.70 -27.77 4.88
N SER A 188 -11.36 -27.23 5.93
CA SER A 188 -12.74 -27.60 6.28
C SER A 188 -13.74 -27.17 5.19
N ASN A 189 -13.59 -25.97 4.64
CA ASN A 189 -14.44 -25.45 3.57
C ASN A 189 -14.27 -26.23 2.28
N ILE A 190 -13.04 -26.61 1.92
CA ILE A 190 -12.77 -27.45 0.75
C ILE A 190 -13.39 -28.83 0.93
N LYS A 191 -13.27 -29.46 2.12
CA LYS A 191 -13.89 -30.75 2.41
C LYS A 191 -15.42 -30.67 2.40
N ALA A 192 -16.02 -29.62 2.91
CA ALA A 192 -17.48 -29.42 2.90
C ALA A 192 -18.00 -29.27 1.46
N LYS A 193 -17.31 -28.49 0.62
CA LYS A 193 -17.67 -28.29 -0.78
C LYS A 193 -17.49 -29.55 -1.63
N SER A 194 -16.45 -30.34 -1.34
CA SER A 194 -16.20 -31.65 -1.99
C SER A 194 -17.26 -32.71 -1.64
N LYS A 195 -17.84 -32.65 -0.43
CA LYS A 195 -18.95 -33.54 -0.03
C LYS A 195 -20.29 -33.13 -0.65
N GLY A 196 -20.52 -31.83 -0.89
CA GLY A 196 -21.76 -31.33 -1.52
C GLY A 196 -21.84 -31.56 -3.03
N ILE A 197 -20.74 -31.95 -3.68
CA ILE A 197 -20.71 -32.28 -5.12
C ILE A 197 -20.97 -33.78 -5.37
N LYS A 198 -20.96 -34.61 -4.32
CA LYS A 198 -21.17 -36.06 -4.41
C LYS A 198 -22.59 -36.52 -4.11
N ASN A 199 -23.52 -35.62 -3.86
CA ASN A 199 -24.97 -35.86 -3.78
C ASN A 199 -25.68 -35.09 -4.92
#